data_f240fcc53b925f9f3afcf002835752d3
#
_entry.id   f240fcc53b925f9f3afcf002835752d3
#
_cell.length_a   1.000
_cell.length_b   1.000
_cell.length_c   1.000
_cell.angle_alpha   90.00
_cell.angle_beta   90.00
_cell.angle_gamma   90.00
#
_symmetry.space_group_name_H-M   'P 1'
#
loop_
_entity.id
_entity.type
_entity.pdbx_description
1 polymer ?
#
loop_
_entity_poly.entity_id
_entity_poly.type
_entity_poly.pdbx_seq_one_letter_code
_entity_poly.pdbx_strand_id
1 'polypeptide(L)'
;PSSWTPLPESPHKHSHPIQGQGVSGGVQGGQVYSLQALILQSPLSPEPPIILVGQQLTPEVIPWLRRVSGLVLAQGGATSHGAILARELEIPAVVGVGSAHLEYLLSFPWLTVDGDGGIVQGLKECPPIAASPATNSLPQHQPEAPDSPEFPTLPVPLKIFATLNQLTSLNALRDNLPDGIGLLRSVWFFLDLWHGEHPHRRIAQGHHGELRTAYQKRLQQCIQAIHPRPLFYRSVDCRAAELQSLGGQETFPWTVGGSFAHCFDPSVLNLELEVLHQIDCGASDLHLVLPMVRTVEEFRGCRDHYQQFLRQQGRHQSPLPLWIMAEVPSILLQLPALAAAGVQGVVIGPGDLCQYWLGLSREQSGPLTYELDHPLVHQVILQLLRETQRLKLPTILSSHSGHIPQNYLEDYLRAGLWGITTELPHLKNLRQTIAQSWHAS
;
A
#
# COMPACT_ATOMS: atom_id res chain seq x y z
N PRO A 1 18.39 50.73 -29.34
CA PRO A 1 19.04 50.49 -28.06
C PRO A 1 17.97 50.19 -27.06
N SER A 2 17.74 48.92 -26.83
CA SER A 2 16.80 48.43 -25.83
C SER A 2 17.57 48.26 -24.51
N SER A 3 17.28 49.12 -23.56
CA SER A 3 17.78 49.07 -22.20
C SER A 3 17.18 47.84 -21.48
N TRP A 4 18.02 46.86 -21.26
CA TRP A 4 17.72 45.74 -20.40
C TRP A 4 17.86 46.22 -18.93
N THR A 5 16.76 46.32 -18.22
CA THR A 5 16.74 46.57 -16.77
C THR A 5 16.85 45.23 -16.05
N PRO A 6 17.86 45.01 -15.19
CA PRO A 6 17.94 43.82 -14.35
C PRO A 6 16.77 43.82 -13.37
N LEU A 7 16.12 42.67 -13.25
CA LEU A 7 15.15 42.43 -12.15
C LEU A 7 15.83 42.63 -10.78
N PRO A 8 15.15 43.18 -9.82
CA PRO A 8 15.72 43.42 -8.49
C PRO A 8 16.14 42.09 -7.85
N GLU A 9 17.39 42.07 -7.36
CA GLU A 9 17.89 40.95 -6.54
C GLU A 9 16.95 40.72 -5.35
N SER A 10 16.39 39.52 -5.27
CA SER A 10 15.54 39.13 -4.14
C SER A 10 16.37 39.01 -2.85
N PRO A 11 15.92 39.60 -1.75
CA PRO A 11 16.69 39.71 -0.51
C PRO A 11 16.66 38.50 0.41
N HIS A 12 16.55 37.27 -0.11
CA HIS A 12 16.46 36.10 0.74
C HIS A 12 17.77 35.28 0.75
N LYS A 13 18.66 35.62 1.69
CA LYS A 13 19.92 34.88 2.00
C LYS A 13 19.68 33.52 2.68
N HIS A 14 18.50 33.23 3.20
CA HIS A 14 18.14 31.93 3.78
C HIS A 14 16.78 31.49 3.28
N SER A 15 16.69 30.27 2.75
CA SER A 15 15.40 29.63 2.44
C SER A 15 14.68 29.31 3.74
N HIS A 16 13.44 29.75 3.89
CA HIS A 16 12.60 29.28 4.99
C HIS A 16 12.20 27.83 4.73
N PRO A 17 12.36 26.93 5.72
CA PRO A 17 11.90 25.56 5.59
C PRO A 17 10.37 25.54 5.45
N ILE A 18 9.87 24.74 4.53
CA ILE A 18 8.43 24.51 4.34
C ILE A 18 8.05 23.27 5.14
N GLN A 19 7.01 23.40 5.96
CA GLN A 19 6.45 22.30 6.72
C GLN A 19 5.32 21.64 5.93
N GLY A 20 5.36 20.33 5.84
CA GLY A 20 4.31 19.46 5.32
C GLY A 20 4.13 18.25 6.22
N GLN A 21 3.47 17.22 5.74
CA GLN A 21 3.36 15.93 6.40
C GLN A 21 4.46 15.00 5.87
N GLY A 22 5.38 14.57 6.74
CA GLY A 22 6.32 13.51 6.43
C GLY A 22 5.60 12.17 6.28
N VAL A 23 5.81 11.48 5.16
CA VAL A 23 5.05 10.25 4.83
C VAL A 23 5.93 9.07 4.47
N SER A 24 7.19 9.30 4.19
CA SER A 24 8.20 8.26 3.97
C SER A 24 9.52 8.77 4.52
N GLY A 25 10.11 8.05 5.45
CA GLY A 25 11.25 8.49 6.26
C GLY A 25 12.56 8.64 5.48
N GLY A 26 13.54 9.27 6.15
CA GLY A 26 14.86 9.54 5.63
C GLY A 26 15.05 10.99 5.18
N VAL A 27 16.31 11.37 4.97
CA VAL A 27 16.69 12.72 4.52
C VAL A 27 17.49 12.61 3.24
N GLN A 28 17.05 13.31 2.19
CA GLN A 28 17.73 13.33 0.90
C GLN A 28 17.80 14.73 0.30
N GLY A 29 18.95 15.02 -0.32
CA GLY A 29 19.14 16.22 -1.12
C GLY A 29 19.22 15.87 -2.60
N GLY A 30 18.72 16.75 -3.48
CA GLY A 30 18.79 16.51 -4.92
C GLY A 30 18.38 17.71 -5.76
N GLN A 31 18.63 17.59 -7.07
CA GLN A 31 18.22 18.59 -8.05
C GLN A 31 16.71 18.60 -8.21
N VAL A 32 16.15 19.79 -8.32
CA VAL A 32 14.70 19.98 -8.40
C VAL A 32 14.16 19.72 -9.80
N TYR A 33 13.17 18.87 -9.89
CA TYR A 33 12.40 18.68 -11.12
C TYR A 33 10.91 18.81 -10.85
N SER A 34 10.21 19.55 -11.69
CA SER A 34 8.75 19.55 -11.63
C SER A 34 8.19 18.27 -12.28
N LEU A 35 7.06 17.78 -11.75
CA LEU A 35 6.32 16.67 -12.36
C LEU A 35 6.06 16.89 -13.85
N GLN A 36 5.72 18.12 -14.24
CA GLN A 36 5.45 18.46 -15.64
C GLN A 36 6.72 18.41 -16.51
N ALA A 37 7.85 18.87 -16.00
CA ALA A 37 9.11 18.83 -16.73
C ALA A 37 9.60 17.40 -16.96
N LEU A 38 9.36 16.50 -16.02
CA LEU A 38 9.75 15.10 -16.13
C LEU A 38 9.00 14.37 -17.26
N ILE A 39 7.71 14.68 -17.43
CA ILE A 39 6.87 14.07 -18.48
C ILE A 39 7.32 14.50 -19.89
N LEU A 40 7.85 15.71 -20.01
CA LEU A 40 8.22 16.31 -21.31
C LEU A 40 9.66 15.99 -21.77
N GLN A 41 10.52 15.50 -20.88
CA GLN A 41 11.92 15.20 -21.17
C GLN A 41 12.16 13.71 -21.36
N SER A 42 12.61 13.32 -22.55
CA SER A 42 13.16 11.99 -22.84
C SER A 42 14.45 11.71 -22.05
N PRO A 43 14.88 10.46 -21.95
CA PRO A 43 15.40 9.80 -20.74
C PRO A 43 16.43 10.62 -19.99
N LEU A 44 16.15 10.83 -18.69
CA LEU A 44 17.08 11.41 -17.74
C LEU A 44 18.36 10.58 -17.68
N SER A 45 19.49 11.22 -17.86
CA SER A 45 20.80 10.64 -17.48
C SER A 45 20.83 10.36 -15.96
N PRO A 46 21.53 9.34 -15.49
CA PRO A 46 21.49 8.88 -14.10
C PRO A 46 22.24 9.75 -13.07
N GLU A 47 22.48 11.03 -13.33
CA GLU A 47 23.22 11.93 -12.43
C GLU A 47 22.59 13.34 -12.48
N PRO A 48 22.35 13.99 -11.39
CA PRO A 48 22.47 13.81 -9.95
C PRO A 48 21.21 13.26 -9.27
N PRO A 49 21.18 13.06 -7.91
CA PRO A 49 19.95 12.69 -7.19
C PRO A 49 18.84 13.71 -7.45
N ILE A 50 17.63 13.24 -7.72
CA ILE A 50 16.48 14.05 -8.16
C ILE A 50 15.47 14.17 -7.03
N ILE A 51 15.05 15.42 -6.74
CA ILE A 51 13.87 15.69 -5.91
C ILE A 51 12.73 16.10 -6.83
N LEU A 52 11.68 15.33 -6.81
CA LEU A 52 10.50 15.55 -7.64
C LEU A 52 9.47 16.39 -6.88
N VAL A 53 9.02 17.48 -7.50
CA VAL A 53 8.09 18.44 -6.90
C VAL A 53 6.85 18.57 -7.78
N GLY A 54 5.66 18.48 -7.17
CA GLY A 54 4.43 18.64 -7.93
C GLY A 54 3.17 18.79 -7.10
N GLN A 55 2.05 18.96 -7.79
CA GLN A 55 0.74 19.13 -7.15
C GLN A 55 0.27 17.85 -6.51
N GLN A 56 0.19 16.81 -7.30
CA GLN A 56 -0.18 15.44 -6.94
C GLN A 56 0.67 14.50 -7.79
N LEU A 57 0.84 13.27 -7.33
CA LEU A 57 1.49 12.27 -8.14
C LEU A 57 0.57 11.85 -9.29
N THR A 58 1.08 11.91 -10.51
CA THR A 58 0.37 11.43 -11.69
C THR A 58 1.00 10.11 -12.17
N PRO A 59 0.26 9.26 -12.88
CA PRO A 59 0.72 7.94 -13.28
C PRO A 59 1.88 7.93 -14.26
N GLU A 60 1.91 8.93 -15.12
CA GLU A 60 2.98 9.08 -16.10
C GLU A 60 4.35 9.15 -15.42
N VAL A 61 4.36 9.53 -14.14
CA VAL A 61 5.58 9.68 -13.34
C VAL A 61 5.96 8.40 -12.60
N ILE A 62 5.03 7.46 -12.39
CA ILE A 62 5.29 6.22 -11.66
C ILE A 62 6.52 5.46 -12.17
N PRO A 63 6.73 5.28 -13.49
CA PRO A 63 7.94 4.63 -14.01
C PRO A 63 9.24 5.33 -13.63
N TRP A 64 9.17 6.64 -13.36
CA TRP A 64 10.33 7.47 -13.03
C TRP A 64 10.64 7.51 -11.53
N LEU A 65 9.68 7.18 -10.67
CA LEU A 65 9.85 7.24 -9.21
C LEU A 65 11.03 6.42 -8.71
N ARG A 66 11.38 5.33 -9.37
CA ARG A 66 12.55 4.51 -9.01
C ARG A 66 13.90 5.21 -9.23
N ARG A 67 13.90 6.34 -9.95
CA ARG A 67 15.09 7.16 -10.22
C ARG A 67 15.10 8.45 -9.41
N VAL A 68 14.04 8.66 -8.62
CA VAL A 68 13.85 9.84 -7.79
C VAL A 68 14.38 9.55 -6.40
N SER A 69 15.12 10.50 -5.85
CA SER A 69 15.74 10.37 -4.51
C SER A 69 14.89 11.02 -3.42
N GLY A 70 13.90 11.83 -3.79
CA GLY A 70 12.95 12.44 -2.85
C GLY A 70 11.72 12.98 -3.56
N LEU A 71 10.60 13.05 -2.82
CA LEU A 71 9.29 13.45 -3.35
C LEU A 71 8.66 14.55 -2.49
N VAL A 72 8.17 15.61 -3.15
CA VAL A 72 7.43 16.70 -2.50
C VAL A 72 6.14 16.95 -3.24
N LEU A 73 5.01 16.80 -2.56
CA LEU A 73 3.68 17.02 -3.12
C LEU A 73 2.92 18.11 -2.39
N ALA A 74 2.31 19.01 -3.14
CA ALA A 74 1.51 20.08 -2.58
C ALA A 74 0.24 19.57 -1.90
N GLN A 75 -0.35 18.53 -2.44
CA GLN A 75 -1.57 17.90 -1.95
C GLN A 75 -1.33 16.46 -1.50
N GLY A 76 -2.25 15.95 -0.71
CA GLY A 76 -2.21 14.60 -0.18
C GLY A 76 -1.96 14.55 1.32
N GLY A 77 -2.33 13.45 1.94
CA GLY A 77 -2.05 13.09 3.32
C GLY A 77 -1.32 11.76 3.42
N ALA A 78 -1.16 11.22 4.62
CA ALA A 78 -0.44 9.96 4.88
C ALA A 78 -0.99 8.75 4.11
N THR A 79 -2.25 8.80 3.71
CA THR A 79 -2.93 7.71 2.97
C THR A 79 -3.12 8.01 1.49
N SER A 80 -2.63 9.16 1.01
CA SER A 80 -2.68 9.51 -0.41
C SER A 80 -1.83 8.55 -1.24
N HIS A 81 -2.16 8.44 -2.50
CA HIS A 81 -1.46 7.59 -3.45
C HIS A 81 0.05 7.88 -3.51
N GLY A 82 0.42 9.16 -3.54
CA GLY A 82 1.82 9.57 -3.51
C GLY A 82 2.55 9.16 -2.24
N ALA A 83 1.89 9.24 -1.09
CA ALA A 83 2.44 8.82 0.20
C ALA A 83 2.66 7.29 0.27
N ILE A 84 1.70 6.52 -0.26
CA ILE A 84 1.82 5.06 -0.32
C ILE A 84 2.99 4.66 -1.20
N LEU A 85 3.06 5.20 -2.42
CA LEU A 85 4.16 4.91 -3.36
C LEU A 85 5.53 5.33 -2.83
N ALA A 86 5.63 6.48 -2.19
CA ALA A 86 6.89 6.95 -1.63
C ALA A 86 7.41 5.98 -0.55
N ARG A 87 6.54 5.52 0.35
CA ARG A 87 6.90 4.51 1.36
C ARG A 87 7.32 3.18 0.74
N GLU A 88 6.57 2.73 -0.26
CA GLU A 88 6.85 1.47 -0.94
C GLU A 88 8.19 1.47 -1.68
N LEU A 89 8.58 2.62 -2.21
CA LEU A 89 9.85 2.81 -2.91
C LEU A 89 10.97 3.26 -1.98
N GLU A 90 10.69 3.42 -0.68
CA GLU A 90 11.63 3.92 0.33
C GLU A 90 12.22 5.29 -0.06
N ILE A 91 11.42 6.14 -0.72
CA ILE A 91 11.81 7.48 -1.14
C ILE A 91 11.38 8.46 -0.05
N PRO A 92 12.30 9.22 0.57
CA PRO A 92 11.96 10.29 1.50
C PRO A 92 10.91 11.22 0.90
N ALA A 93 9.79 11.42 1.59
CA ALA A 93 8.68 12.16 1.01
C ALA A 93 7.93 13.04 2.01
N VAL A 94 7.58 14.22 1.53
CA VAL A 94 6.75 15.20 2.25
C VAL A 94 5.56 15.57 1.37
N VAL A 95 4.35 15.43 1.89
CA VAL A 95 3.11 15.77 1.21
C VAL A 95 2.36 16.88 1.95
N GLY A 96 1.37 17.49 1.28
CA GLY A 96 0.55 18.53 1.91
C GLY A 96 1.29 19.84 2.17
N VAL A 97 2.36 20.14 1.43
CA VAL A 97 3.10 21.39 1.59
C VAL A 97 2.30 22.63 1.15
N GLY A 98 1.18 22.43 0.43
CA GLY A 98 0.31 23.48 -0.08
C GLY A 98 0.72 24.01 -1.44
N SER A 99 -0.27 24.23 -2.31
CA SER A 99 -0.05 24.67 -3.70
C SER A 99 0.66 26.02 -3.82
N ALA A 100 0.47 26.91 -2.82
CA ALA A 100 1.13 28.21 -2.78
C ALA A 100 2.65 28.12 -2.66
N HIS A 101 3.21 27.02 -2.16
CA HIS A 101 4.65 26.85 -1.97
C HIS A 101 5.33 26.19 -3.17
N LEU A 102 4.59 25.68 -4.16
CA LEU A 102 5.20 24.97 -5.30
C LEU A 102 6.13 25.87 -6.12
N GLU A 103 5.67 27.06 -6.51
CA GLU A 103 6.48 28.00 -7.29
C GLU A 103 7.76 28.40 -6.53
N TYR A 104 7.63 28.61 -5.22
CA TYR A 104 8.76 28.91 -4.36
C TYR A 104 9.76 27.75 -4.33
N LEU A 105 9.33 26.51 -4.12
CA LEU A 105 10.21 25.33 -4.10
C LEU A 105 10.85 25.09 -5.47
N LEU A 106 10.11 25.25 -6.55
CA LEU A 106 10.61 25.12 -7.92
C LEU A 106 11.59 26.23 -8.34
N SER A 107 11.67 27.34 -7.58
CA SER A 107 12.65 28.40 -7.83
C SER A 107 14.07 28.05 -7.36
N PHE A 108 14.23 26.97 -6.57
CA PHE A 108 15.55 26.54 -6.13
C PHE A 108 16.12 25.47 -7.08
N PRO A 109 17.42 25.48 -7.35
CA PRO A 109 18.07 24.43 -8.13
C PRO A 109 18.18 23.11 -7.37
N TRP A 110 18.19 23.15 -6.03
CA TRP A 110 18.36 22.01 -5.14
C TRP A 110 17.39 22.08 -3.96
N LEU A 111 16.91 20.91 -3.51
CA LEU A 111 16.11 20.77 -2.29
C LEU A 111 16.71 19.70 -1.39
N THR A 112 16.48 19.84 -0.10
CA THR A 112 16.56 18.76 0.87
C THR A 112 15.16 18.41 1.34
N VAL A 113 14.86 17.11 1.39
CA VAL A 113 13.59 16.56 1.86
C VAL A 113 13.88 15.72 3.09
N ASP A 114 13.28 16.09 4.22
CA ASP A 114 13.28 15.33 5.46
C ASP A 114 11.90 14.69 5.62
N GLY A 115 11.81 13.43 5.26
CA GLY A 115 10.59 12.65 5.33
C GLY A 115 10.18 12.24 6.74
N ASP A 116 11.10 12.25 7.70
CA ASP A 116 10.80 11.99 9.12
C ASP A 116 10.24 13.23 9.80
N GLY A 117 10.91 14.39 9.58
CA GLY A 117 10.50 15.67 10.14
C GLY A 117 9.39 16.38 9.38
N GLY A 118 9.06 15.94 8.16
CA GLY A 118 8.06 16.59 7.29
C GLY A 118 8.55 17.97 6.79
N ILE A 119 9.86 18.16 6.60
CA ILE A 119 10.47 19.45 6.27
C ILE A 119 11.07 19.43 4.86
N VAL A 120 10.82 20.50 4.11
CA VAL A 120 11.44 20.74 2.80
C VAL A 120 12.21 22.04 2.82
N GLN A 121 13.48 22.02 2.41
CA GLN A 121 14.33 23.21 2.41
C GLN A 121 14.97 23.44 1.03
N GLY A 122 14.86 24.67 0.52
CA GLY A 122 15.52 25.12 -0.70
C GLY A 122 17.00 25.40 -0.53
N LEU A 123 17.85 24.99 -1.46
CA LEU A 123 19.28 25.19 -1.45
C LEU A 123 19.72 25.85 -2.77
N LYS A 124 20.68 26.79 -2.69
CA LYS A 124 21.26 27.45 -3.87
C LYS A 124 22.41 26.68 -4.50
N GLU A 125 23.05 25.81 -3.71
CA GLU A 125 24.18 24.99 -4.12
C GLU A 125 23.88 23.52 -3.88
N CYS A 126 24.59 22.65 -4.61
CA CYS A 126 24.48 21.20 -4.42
C CYS A 126 24.77 20.85 -2.95
N PRO A 127 23.85 20.20 -2.23
CA PRO A 127 24.15 19.72 -0.89
C PRO A 127 25.36 18.78 -0.95
N PRO A 128 26.25 18.78 0.06
CA PRO A 128 27.26 17.74 0.13
C PRO A 128 26.54 16.40 0.13
N ILE A 129 26.82 15.57 -0.87
CA ILE A 129 26.23 14.24 -1.02
C ILE A 129 26.56 13.50 0.28
N ALA A 130 25.59 13.41 1.18
CA ALA A 130 25.65 12.43 2.23
C ALA A 130 25.74 11.09 1.50
N ALA A 131 26.88 10.43 1.58
CA ALA A 131 27.09 9.16 0.96
C ALA A 131 25.89 8.28 1.36
N SER A 132 25.01 8.01 0.43
CA SER A 132 24.10 6.85 0.54
C SER A 132 24.97 5.72 1.05
N PRO A 133 24.53 4.95 2.04
CA PRO A 133 25.28 3.75 2.38
C PRO A 133 25.45 3.00 1.08
N ALA A 134 26.69 3.04 0.58
CA ALA A 134 27.11 2.39 -0.63
C ALA A 134 26.50 0.99 -0.60
N THR A 135 25.92 0.59 -1.71
CA THR A 135 25.75 -0.83 -2.06
C THR A 135 27.08 -1.52 -1.71
N ASN A 136 27.21 -1.94 -0.46
CA ASN A 136 28.31 -2.72 -0.02
C ASN A 136 28.30 -3.98 -0.86
N SER A 137 29.28 -4.08 -1.75
CA SER A 137 29.78 -5.34 -2.25
C SER A 137 29.70 -6.36 -1.11
N LEU A 138 28.87 -7.36 -1.31
CA LEU A 138 28.65 -8.50 -0.41
C LEU A 138 30.02 -8.97 0.14
N PRO A 139 30.27 -8.92 1.45
CA PRO A 139 31.29 -9.74 2.05
C PRO A 139 30.82 -11.18 1.87
N GLN A 140 31.65 -12.01 1.28
CA GLN A 140 31.50 -13.47 1.35
C GLN A 140 31.70 -13.87 2.82
N HIS A 141 30.63 -13.80 3.61
CA HIS A 141 30.56 -14.47 4.88
C HIS A 141 30.02 -15.89 4.65
N GLN A 142 30.82 -16.86 5.09
CA GLN A 142 30.37 -18.21 5.34
C GLN A 142 29.15 -18.15 6.27
N PRO A 143 28.14 -19.02 6.09
CA PRO A 143 26.95 -19.00 6.93
C PRO A 143 27.25 -19.54 8.32
N GLU A 144 27.66 -18.70 9.24
CA GLU A 144 27.33 -18.91 10.64
C GLU A 144 25.83 -18.74 10.76
N ALA A 145 25.15 -19.74 11.29
CA ALA A 145 23.71 -19.68 11.52
C ALA A 145 23.43 -18.41 12.35
N PRO A 146 22.64 -17.44 11.85
CA PRO A 146 22.34 -16.27 12.63
C PRO A 146 21.54 -16.72 13.85
N ASP A 147 21.97 -16.32 15.04
CA ASP A 147 21.13 -16.34 16.22
C ASP A 147 19.80 -15.70 15.83
N SER A 148 18.74 -16.47 15.88
CA SER A 148 17.40 -16.02 15.54
C SER A 148 17.11 -14.77 16.36
N PRO A 149 16.72 -13.63 15.77
CA PRO A 149 16.39 -12.45 16.55
C PRO A 149 15.30 -12.84 17.56
N GLU A 150 15.59 -12.68 18.85
CA GLU A 150 14.60 -12.90 19.90
C GLU A 150 13.51 -11.84 19.79
N PHE A 151 12.41 -12.19 19.13
CA PHE A 151 11.21 -11.39 19.14
C PHE A 151 10.45 -11.67 20.44
N PRO A 152 9.91 -10.64 21.13
CA PRO A 152 9.10 -10.86 22.31
C PRO A 152 7.92 -11.78 21.99
N THR A 153 7.78 -12.85 22.79
CA THR A 153 6.63 -13.75 22.70
C THR A 153 5.38 -12.99 23.13
N LEU A 154 4.38 -12.92 22.26
CA LEU A 154 3.13 -12.25 22.58
C LEU A 154 2.34 -13.09 23.60
N PRO A 155 1.81 -12.46 24.66
CA PRO A 155 1.09 -13.16 25.72
C PRO A 155 -0.31 -13.63 25.31
N VAL A 156 -0.79 -13.22 24.13
CA VAL A 156 -2.07 -13.63 23.54
C VAL A 156 -1.83 -14.26 22.17
N PRO A 157 -2.74 -15.13 21.69
CA PRO A 157 -2.62 -15.77 20.38
C PRO A 157 -2.93 -14.79 19.22
N LEU A 158 -2.48 -13.54 19.32
CA LEU A 158 -2.61 -12.53 18.29
C LEU A 158 -1.55 -12.75 17.19
N LYS A 159 -1.98 -12.80 15.97
CA LYS A 159 -1.10 -12.93 14.81
C LYS A 159 -0.64 -11.57 14.28
N ILE A 160 0.65 -11.44 13.99
CA ILE A 160 1.23 -10.22 13.40
C ILE A 160 1.71 -10.52 12.00
N PHE A 161 0.97 -10.00 11.05
CA PHE A 161 1.18 -10.22 9.63
C PHE A 161 1.87 -9.03 8.96
N ALA A 162 2.54 -9.29 7.83
CA ALA A 162 3.03 -8.25 6.94
C ALA A 162 1.97 -7.86 5.90
N THR A 163 1.91 -6.57 5.56
CA THR A 163 1.29 -6.09 4.33
C THR A 163 2.37 -6.03 3.26
N LEU A 164 2.09 -6.58 2.08
CA LEU A 164 3.02 -6.62 0.97
C LEU A 164 2.41 -5.96 -0.27
N ASN A 165 3.13 -4.96 -0.78
CA ASN A 165 2.76 -4.21 -1.98
C ASN A 165 3.76 -4.45 -3.13
N GLN A 166 5.03 -4.79 -2.83
CA GLN A 166 6.10 -5.00 -3.80
C GLN A 166 7.04 -6.15 -3.43
N LEU A 167 7.76 -6.67 -4.45
CA LEU A 167 8.74 -7.74 -4.27
C LEU A 167 10.09 -7.28 -3.68
N THR A 168 10.41 -6.02 -3.78
CA THR A 168 11.66 -5.46 -3.21
C THR A 168 11.77 -5.72 -1.71
N SER A 169 10.63 -5.90 -1.06
CA SER A 169 10.52 -6.15 0.38
C SER A 169 10.68 -7.61 0.81
N LEU A 170 10.95 -8.56 -0.12
CA LEU A 170 11.04 -9.99 0.23
C LEU A 170 12.20 -10.34 1.18
N ASN A 171 13.33 -9.63 1.08
CA ASN A 171 14.45 -9.83 2.01
C ASN A 171 14.05 -9.38 3.42
N ALA A 172 13.38 -8.24 3.54
CA ALA A 172 12.88 -7.75 4.81
C ALA A 172 11.84 -8.68 5.46
N LEU A 173 11.09 -9.47 4.69
CA LEU A 173 10.21 -10.52 5.22
C LEU A 173 10.98 -11.61 5.98
N ARG A 174 12.17 -11.98 5.51
CA ARG A 174 13.03 -12.98 6.15
C ARG A 174 13.61 -12.46 7.47
N ASP A 175 13.96 -11.19 7.50
CA ASP A 175 14.57 -10.55 8.68
C ASP A 175 13.55 -10.26 9.79
N ASN A 176 12.30 -9.95 9.42
CA ASN A 176 11.25 -9.57 10.37
C ASN A 176 10.32 -10.71 10.80
N LEU A 177 10.38 -11.87 10.18
CA LEU A 177 9.64 -13.09 10.49
C LEU A 177 8.15 -12.86 10.92
N PRO A 178 7.30 -12.26 10.07
CA PRO A 178 5.88 -12.11 10.38
C PRO A 178 5.18 -13.48 10.46
N ASP A 179 3.99 -13.56 11.05
CA ASP A 179 3.19 -14.79 11.08
C ASP A 179 2.64 -15.19 9.68
N GLY A 180 2.90 -14.39 8.67
CA GLY A 180 2.54 -14.57 7.27
C GLY A 180 2.36 -13.22 6.57
N ILE A 181 1.81 -13.25 5.36
CA ILE A 181 1.36 -12.05 4.65
C ILE A 181 -0.16 -11.90 4.88
N GLY A 182 -0.56 -10.97 5.75
CA GLY A 182 -1.97 -10.72 6.08
C GLY A 182 -2.71 -9.91 5.02
N LEU A 183 -1.99 -9.24 4.14
CA LEU A 183 -2.56 -8.53 3.00
C LEU A 183 -1.53 -8.36 1.88
N LEU A 184 -1.67 -9.13 0.80
CA LEU A 184 -0.95 -8.89 -0.44
C LEU A 184 -1.86 -8.09 -1.36
N ARG A 185 -1.46 -6.88 -1.75
CA ARG A 185 -2.23 -6.02 -2.65
C ARG A 185 -1.81 -6.28 -4.09
N SER A 186 -2.54 -7.14 -4.79
CA SER A 186 -2.21 -7.60 -6.15
C SER A 186 -2.08 -6.48 -7.18
N VAL A 187 -2.87 -5.41 -7.03
CA VAL A 187 -2.85 -4.27 -7.96
C VAL A 187 -1.44 -3.69 -8.16
N TRP A 188 -0.67 -3.55 -7.09
CA TRP A 188 0.70 -3.01 -7.17
C TRP A 188 1.65 -3.94 -7.91
N PHE A 189 1.48 -5.25 -7.74
CA PHE A 189 2.26 -6.24 -8.49
C PHE A 189 1.99 -6.15 -9.99
N PHE A 190 0.73 -5.94 -10.36
CA PHE A 190 0.36 -5.75 -11.77
C PHE A 190 0.91 -4.43 -12.31
N LEU A 191 0.74 -3.33 -11.59
CA LEU A 191 1.25 -2.02 -12.02
C LEU A 191 2.79 -2.00 -12.18
N ASP A 192 3.50 -2.68 -11.28
CA ASP A 192 4.96 -2.81 -11.36
C ASP A 192 5.41 -3.67 -12.55
N LEU A 193 4.68 -4.73 -12.88
CA LEU A 193 4.98 -5.59 -14.02
C LEU A 193 4.79 -4.88 -15.37
N TRP A 194 3.82 -3.98 -15.48
CA TRP A 194 3.39 -3.41 -16.77
C TRP A 194 3.42 -1.89 -16.82
N HIS A 195 4.37 -1.31 -16.12
CA HIS A 195 4.65 0.13 -16.21
C HIS A 195 3.41 1.02 -15.97
N GLY A 196 2.55 0.61 -15.05
CA GLY A 196 1.36 1.36 -14.67
C GLY A 196 0.10 1.04 -15.47
N GLU A 197 0.11 0.10 -16.40
CA GLU A 197 -1.08 -0.26 -17.19
C GLU A 197 -1.98 -1.25 -16.43
N HIS A 198 -3.30 -1.03 -16.46
CA HIS A 198 -4.26 -1.90 -15.78
C HIS A 198 -4.35 -3.28 -16.48
N PRO A 199 -4.41 -4.40 -15.71
CA PRO A 199 -4.38 -5.74 -16.29
C PRO A 199 -5.52 -6.03 -17.26
N HIS A 200 -6.75 -5.51 -17.07
CA HIS A 200 -7.86 -5.76 -17.98
C HIS A 200 -7.58 -5.27 -19.41
N ARG A 201 -6.87 -4.15 -19.57
CA ARG A 201 -6.48 -3.63 -20.89
C ARG A 201 -5.52 -4.56 -21.60
N ARG A 202 -4.51 -5.02 -20.89
CA ARG A 202 -3.53 -5.96 -21.44
C ARG A 202 -4.18 -7.28 -21.83
N ILE A 203 -5.14 -7.77 -21.02
CA ILE A 203 -5.93 -8.94 -21.35
C ILE A 203 -6.73 -8.69 -22.65
N ALA A 204 -7.39 -7.55 -22.76
CA ALA A 204 -8.15 -7.17 -23.97
C ALA A 204 -7.26 -7.02 -25.23
N GLN A 205 -5.99 -6.66 -25.06
CA GLN A 205 -4.99 -6.59 -26.13
C GLN A 205 -4.38 -7.96 -26.50
N GLY A 206 -4.79 -9.05 -25.82
CA GLY A 206 -4.29 -10.40 -26.10
C GLY A 206 -3.05 -10.84 -25.34
N HIS A 207 -2.58 -10.05 -24.37
CA HIS A 207 -1.37 -10.34 -23.59
C HIS A 207 -1.62 -11.22 -22.37
N HIS A 208 -2.74 -11.92 -22.28
CA HIS A 208 -3.13 -12.78 -21.14
C HIS A 208 -2.05 -13.77 -20.72
N GLY A 209 -1.44 -14.47 -21.69
CA GLY A 209 -0.42 -15.50 -21.41
C GLY A 209 0.87 -14.93 -20.82
N GLU A 210 1.32 -13.78 -21.30
CA GLU A 210 2.49 -13.07 -20.78
C GLU A 210 2.24 -12.61 -19.34
N LEU A 211 1.07 -11.99 -19.10
CA LEU A 211 0.61 -11.56 -17.79
C LEU A 211 0.64 -12.70 -16.78
N ARG A 212 0.00 -13.81 -17.13
CA ARG A 212 -0.08 -15.00 -16.28
C ARG A 212 1.31 -15.49 -15.88
N THR A 213 2.21 -15.68 -16.86
CA THR A 213 3.56 -16.23 -16.62
C THR A 213 4.39 -15.30 -15.73
N ALA A 214 4.38 -14.00 -16.02
CA ALA A 214 5.13 -13.02 -15.25
C ALA A 214 4.61 -12.91 -13.81
N TYR A 215 3.29 -12.91 -13.64
CA TYR A 215 2.65 -12.79 -12.34
C TYR A 215 2.83 -14.05 -11.48
N GLN A 216 2.68 -15.23 -12.09
CA GLN A 216 2.93 -16.51 -11.43
C GLN A 216 4.34 -16.58 -10.85
N LYS A 217 5.36 -16.19 -11.64
CA LYS A 217 6.75 -16.17 -11.17
C LYS A 217 6.93 -15.28 -9.93
N ARG A 218 6.32 -14.10 -9.93
CA ARG A 218 6.43 -13.17 -8.80
C ARG A 218 5.71 -13.67 -7.54
N LEU A 219 4.50 -14.17 -7.70
CA LEU A 219 3.74 -14.67 -6.55
C LEU A 219 4.38 -15.92 -5.95
N GLN A 220 4.99 -16.78 -6.78
CA GLN A 220 5.78 -17.92 -6.32
C GLN A 220 6.96 -17.50 -5.42
N GLN A 221 7.65 -16.41 -5.77
CA GLN A 221 8.72 -15.86 -4.94
C GLN A 221 8.21 -15.38 -3.56
N CYS A 222 7.02 -14.74 -3.52
CA CYS A 222 6.41 -14.33 -2.25
C CYS A 222 6.11 -15.53 -1.36
N ILE A 223 5.48 -16.58 -1.91
CA ILE A 223 5.13 -17.80 -1.17
C ILE A 223 6.40 -18.49 -0.63
N GLN A 224 7.42 -18.61 -1.45
CA GLN A 224 8.70 -19.20 -1.03
C GLN A 224 9.38 -18.41 0.10
N ALA A 225 9.24 -17.10 0.11
CA ALA A 225 9.83 -16.24 1.15
C ALA A 225 9.18 -16.41 2.53
N ILE A 226 7.89 -16.78 2.57
CA ILE A 226 7.13 -16.91 3.80
C ILE A 226 6.83 -18.36 4.21
N HIS A 227 7.07 -19.33 3.32
CA HIS A 227 6.75 -20.74 3.57
C HIS A 227 7.21 -21.21 4.97
N PRO A 228 6.39 -21.92 5.76
CA PRO A 228 5.04 -22.45 5.46
C PRO A 228 3.88 -21.55 5.91
N ARG A 229 4.09 -20.24 6.09
CA ARG A 229 3.13 -19.30 6.66
C ARG A 229 2.04 -18.92 5.68
N PRO A 230 0.85 -18.45 6.17
CA PRO A 230 -0.29 -18.11 5.32
C PRO A 230 -0.06 -16.83 4.50
N LEU A 231 -0.76 -16.78 3.36
CA LEU A 231 -0.83 -15.63 2.47
C LEU A 231 -2.30 -15.27 2.18
N PHE A 232 -2.67 -14.03 2.50
CA PHE A 232 -3.97 -13.45 2.20
C PHE A 232 -3.84 -12.57 0.96
N TYR A 233 -4.28 -13.12 -0.17
CA TYR A 233 -4.20 -12.49 -1.47
C TYR A 233 -5.44 -11.65 -1.74
N ARG A 234 -5.30 -10.32 -1.79
CA ARG A 234 -6.39 -9.43 -2.17
C ARG A 234 -6.43 -9.29 -3.69
N SER A 235 -7.56 -9.68 -4.31
CA SER A 235 -7.74 -9.52 -5.75
C SER A 235 -7.68 -8.04 -6.16
N VAL A 236 -7.44 -7.79 -7.45
CA VAL A 236 -7.24 -6.44 -7.99
C VAL A 236 -8.39 -5.53 -7.61
N ASP A 237 -8.04 -4.41 -6.99
CA ASP A 237 -8.93 -3.31 -6.66
C ASP A 237 -8.31 -2.03 -7.17
N CYS A 238 -8.84 -1.50 -8.24
CA CYS A 238 -8.37 -0.28 -8.85
C CYS A 238 -9.56 0.68 -8.95
N ARG A 239 -9.42 1.87 -8.40
CA ARG A 239 -10.50 2.86 -8.40
C ARG A 239 -10.44 3.74 -9.65
N ALA A 240 -11.58 4.37 -9.97
CA ALA A 240 -11.68 5.27 -11.12
C ALA A 240 -10.60 6.36 -11.14
N ALA A 241 -10.30 6.97 -10.00
CA ALA A 241 -9.26 7.99 -9.90
C ALA A 241 -7.85 7.41 -10.14
N GLU A 242 -7.58 6.21 -9.60
CA GLU A 242 -6.33 5.49 -9.83
C GLU A 242 -6.19 5.08 -11.30
N LEU A 243 -7.29 4.66 -11.93
CA LEU A 243 -7.35 4.27 -13.34
C LEU A 243 -7.22 5.44 -14.30
N GLN A 244 -7.89 6.57 -14.03
CA GLN A 244 -7.73 7.82 -14.81
C GLN A 244 -6.29 8.30 -14.75
N SER A 245 -5.70 8.16 -13.59
CA SER A 245 -4.33 8.51 -13.36
C SER A 245 -3.35 7.59 -14.12
N LEU A 246 -3.71 6.38 -14.47
CA LEU A 246 -2.94 5.45 -15.32
C LEU A 246 -3.12 5.67 -16.84
N GLY A 247 -3.56 6.88 -17.24
CA GLY A 247 -3.66 7.28 -18.67
C GLY A 247 -4.84 6.66 -19.42
N GLY A 248 -5.84 6.14 -18.69
CA GLY A 248 -6.96 5.45 -19.27
C GLY A 248 -8.30 6.16 -19.13
N GLN A 249 -9.01 6.27 -20.25
CA GLN A 249 -10.47 6.39 -20.19
C GLN A 249 -11.00 5.02 -19.77
N GLU A 250 -11.13 4.82 -18.47
CA GLU A 250 -11.70 3.59 -17.97
C GLU A 250 -13.22 3.59 -18.14
N THR A 251 -13.70 2.47 -18.63
CA THR A 251 -15.12 2.26 -18.83
C THR A 251 -15.70 1.48 -17.67
N PHE A 252 -17.02 1.60 -17.47
CA PHE A 252 -17.76 0.69 -16.61
C PHE A 252 -17.44 -0.78 -16.98
N PRO A 253 -17.22 -1.71 -16.04
CA PRO A 253 -17.44 -1.57 -14.58
C PRO A 253 -16.22 -1.13 -13.76
N TRP A 254 -15.05 -0.99 -14.35
CA TRP A 254 -13.80 -0.73 -13.64
C TRP A 254 -13.76 0.64 -12.96
N THR A 255 -14.56 1.59 -13.40
CA THR A 255 -14.76 2.88 -12.71
C THR A 255 -15.34 2.73 -11.31
N VAL A 256 -16.01 1.62 -11.01
CA VAL A 256 -16.57 1.30 -9.68
C VAL A 256 -15.57 0.53 -8.81
N GLY A 257 -14.77 -0.33 -9.45
CA GLY A 257 -13.72 -1.13 -8.80
C GLY A 257 -14.24 -2.25 -7.89
N GLY A 258 -13.28 -2.98 -7.30
CA GLY A 258 -13.52 -4.02 -6.32
C GLY A 258 -14.34 -5.21 -6.83
N SER A 259 -15.03 -5.89 -5.93
CA SER A 259 -15.86 -7.07 -6.23
C SER A 259 -16.96 -6.80 -7.25
N PHE A 260 -17.47 -5.56 -7.30
CA PHE A 260 -18.44 -5.16 -8.31
C PHE A 260 -17.87 -5.29 -9.73
N ALA A 261 -16.66 -4.81 -9.98
CA ALA A 261 -16.02 -4.93 -11.28
C ALA A 261 -15.84 -6.40 -11.68
N HIS A 262 -15.43 -7.24 -10.77
CA HIS A 262 -15.26 -8.68 -10.98
C HIS A 262 -16.58 -9.41 -11.32
N CYS A 263 -17.72 -8.92 -10.83
CA CYS A 263 -19.03 -9.49 -11.18
C CYS A 263 -19.43 -9.21 -12.64
N PHE A 264 -19.03 -8.06 -13.19
CA PHE A 264 -19.39 -7.66 -14.55
C PHE A 264 -18.33 -8.01 -15.58
N ASP A 265 -17.06 -7.90 -15.23
CA ASP A 265 -15.92 -8.29 -16.07
C ASP A 265 -14.95 -9.15 -15.26
N PRO A 266 -15.13 -10.49 -15.28
CA PRO A 266 -14.29 -11.40 -14.52
C PRO A 266 -12.92 -11.67 -15.16
N SER A 267 -12.54 -10.98 -16.23
CA SER A 267 -11.31 -11.26 -16.98
C SER A 267 -10.05 -11.21 -16.09
N VAL A 268 -9.96 -10.21 -15.24
CA VAL A 268 -8.85 -10.04 -14.28
C VAL A 268 -8.92 -11.10 -13.19
N LEU A 269 -10.10 -11.34 -12.61
CA LEU A 269 -10.28 -12.38 -11.60
C LEU A 269 -9.94 -13.78 -12.15
N ASN A 270 -10.28 -14.08 -13.40
CA ASN A 270 -9.91 -15.33 -14.06
C ASN A 270 -8.39 -15.50 -14.15
N LEU A 271 -7.68 -14.45 -14.57
CA LEU A 271 -6.22 -14.45 -14.60
C LEU A 271 -5.63 -14.71 -13.21
N GLU A 272 -6.14 -14.04 -12.20
CA GLU A 272 -5.70 -14.23 -10.81
C GLU A 272 -5.97 -15.67 -10.33
N LEU A 273 -7.17 -16.21 -10.58
CA LEU A 273 -7.54 -17.59 -10.23
C LEU A 273 -6.67 -18.62 -10.95
N GLU A 274 -6.37 -18.41 -12.24
CA GLU A 274 -5.44 -19.29 -12.98
C GLU A 274 -4.07 -19.34 -12.31
N VAL A 275 -3.54 -18.17 -11.90
CA VAL A 275 -2.24 -18.08 -11.23
C VAL A 275 -2.30 -18.72 -9.84
N LEU A 276 -3.30 -18.37 -9.02
CA LEU A 276 -3.44 -18.86 -7.65
C LEU A 276 -3.57 -20.39 -7.59
N HIS A 277 -4.22 -21.00 -8.58
CA HIS A 277 -4.38 -22.46 -8.65
C HIS A 277 -3.23 -23.20 -9.34
N GLN A 278 -2.30 -22.48 -9.98
CA GLN A 278 -1.10 -23.08 -10.59
C GLN A 278 0.15 -22.97 -9.72
N ILE A 279 0.08 -22.17 -8.66
CA ILE A 279 1.20 -21.99 -7.75
C ILE A 279 1.32 -23.18 -6.82
N ASP A 280 2.57 -23.63 -6.65
CA ASP A 280 2.91 -24.58 -5.59
C ASP A 280 3.03 -23.82 -4.26
N CYS A 281 2.01 -23.96 -3.43
CA CYS A 281 1.96 -23.35 -2.10
C CYS A 281 2.70 -24.20 -1.05
N GLY A 282 3.03 -25.46 -1.36
CA GLY A 282 3.57 -26.38 -0.35
C GLY A 282 2.63 -26.50 0.85
N ALA A 283 3.13 -26.19 2.05
CA ALA A 283 2.35 -26.19 3.29
C ALA A 283 1.78 -24.78 3.65
N SER A 284 1.94 -23.78 2.78
CA SER A 284 1.38 -22.43 3.05
C SER A 284 -0.10 -22.37 2.73
N ASP A 285 -0.89 -21.83 3.66
CA ASP A 285 -2.31 -21.58 3.46
C ASP A 285 -2.50 -20.32 2.58
N LEU A 286 -3.15 -20.48 1.44
CA LEU A 286 -3.48 -19.41 0.52
C LEU A 286 -4.97 -19.05 0.64
N HIS A 287 -5.26 -17.78 0.90
CA HIS A 287 -6.61 -17.23 1.05
C HIS A 287 -6.87 -16.18 -0.02
N LEU A 288 -8.07 -16.18 -0.61
CA LEU A 288 -8.50 -15.14 -1.54
C LEU A 288 -9.36 -14.11 -0.81
N VAL A 289 -8.93 -12.85 -0.82
CA VAL A 289 -9.62 -11.72 -0.19
C VAL A 289 -10.27 -10.86 -1.27
N LEU A 290 -11.59 -10.75 -1.24
CA LEU A 290 -12.35 -9.90 -2.17
C LEU A 290 -12.41 -8.46 -1.64
N PRO A 291 -11.95 -7.45 -2.41
CA PRO A 291 -11.97 -6.06 -2.02
C PRO A 291 -13.34 -5.43 -2.19
N MET A 292 -13.62 -4.36 -1.45
CA MET A 292 -14.77 -3.48 -1.64
C MET A 292 -16.11 -4.21 -1.82
N VAL A 293 -16.34 -5.25 -1.03
CA VAL A 293 -17.62 -5.97 -1.04
C VAL A 293 -18.70 -5.10 -0.41
N ARG A 294 -19.68 -4.65 -1.18
CA ARG A 294 -20.74 -3.73 -0.72
C ARG A 294 -21.99 -4.47 -0.29
N THR A 295 -22.27 -5.58 -0.97
CA THR A 295 -23.49 -6.37 -0.75
C THR A 295 -23.21 -7.87 -0.78
N VAL A 296 -24.13 -8.65 -0.20
CA VAL A 296 -24.06 -10.11 -0.25
C VAL A 296 -24.20 -10.65 -1.69
N GLU A 297 -24.89 -9.91 -2.56
CA GLU A 297 -25.04 -10.26 -3.99
C GLU A 297 -23.71 -10.14 -4.72
N GLU A 298 -22.92 -9.10 -4.48
CA GLU A 298 -21.57 -8.98 -5.04
C GLU A 298 -20.69 -10.15 -4.60
N PHE A 299 -20.70 -10.50 -3.30
CA PHE A 299 -19.96 -11.66 -2.81
C PHE A 299 -20.38 -12.95 -3.48
N ARG A 300 -21.71 -13.20 -3.57
CA ARG A 300 -22.26 -14.38 -4.23
C ARG A 300 -21.84 -14.43 -5.70
N GLY A 301 -21.92 -13.30 -6.42
CA GLY A 301 -21.49 -13.19 -7.80
C GLY A 301 -20.03 -13.64 -8.01
N CYS A 302 -19.10 -13.12 -7.21
CA CYS A 302 -17.70 -13.53 -7.26
C CYS A 302 -17.50 -15.00 -6.85
N ARG A 303 -18.17 -15.47 -5.78
CA ARG A 303 -18.10 -16.86 -5.32
C ARG A 303 -18.61 -17.84 -6.38
N ASP A 304 -19.76 -17.57 -6.95
CA ASP A 304 -20.41 -18.44 -7.94
C ASP A 304 -19.60 -18.49 -9.24
N HIS A 305 -19.01 -17.35 -9.62
CA HIS A 305 -18.05 -17.28 -10.72
C HIS A 305 -16.80 -18.13 -10.43
N TYR A 306 -16.22 -18.03 -9.25
CA TYR A 306 -15.09 -18.84 -8.84
C TYR A 306 -15.41 -20.34 -8.86
N GLN A 307 -16.58 -20.75 -8.37
CA GLN A 307 -17.03 -22.14 -8.44
C GLN A 307 -17.21 -22.62 -9.89
N GLN A 308 -17.71 -21.75 -10.77
CA GLN A 308 -17.82 -22.06 -12.20
C GLN A 308 -16.44 -22.23 -12.83
N PHE A 309 -15.47 -21.35 -12.52
CA PHE A 309 -14.09 -21.46 -12.96
C PHE A 309 -13.48 -22.82 -12.56
N LEU A 310 -13.61 -23.26 -11.31
CA LEU A 310 -13.11 -24.56 -10.86
C LEU A 310 -13.72 -25.72 -11.64
N ARG A 311 -15.03 -25.70 -11.89
CA ARG A 311 -15.71 -26.72 -12.69
C ARG A 311 -15.16 -26.79 -14.12
N GLN A 312 -14.92 -25.65 -14.75
CA GLN A 312 -14.38 -25.57 -16.12
C GLN A 312 -12.96 -26.08 -16.25
N GLN A 313 -12.15 -25.89 -15.22
CA GLN A 313 -10.76 -26.38 -15.20
C GLN A 313 -10.64 -27.89 -14.96
N GLY A 314 -11.75 -28.58 -14.69
CA GLY A 314 -11.75 -30.03 -14.39
C GLY A 314 -10.92 -30.39 -13.14
N ARG A 315 -10.63 -29.42 -12.31
CA ARG A 315 -9.76 -29.62 -11.15
C ARG A 315 -10.56 -30.03 -9.93
N HIS A 316 -10.16 -31.14 -9.32
CA HIS A 316 -10.63 -31.56 -7.99
C HIS A 316 -9.92 -30.86 -6.84
N GLN A 317 -9.32 -29.70 -7.10
CA GLN A 317 -8.67 -28.91 -6.06
C GLN A 317 -9.73 -28.29 -5.15
N SER A 318 -9.47 -28.33 -3.85
CA SER A 318 -10.30 -27.62 -2.88
C SER A 318 -10.31 -26.13 -3.18
N PRO A 319 -11.47 -25.47 -3.12
CA PRO A 319 -11.52 -24.02 -3.31
C PRO A 319 -10.71 -23.31 -2.22
N LEU A 320 -10.03 -22.23 -2.61
CA LEU A 320 -9.34 -21.34 -1.66
C LEU A 320 -10.39 -20.75 -0.69
N PRO A 321 -10.04 -20.59 0.59
CA PRO A 321 -10.87 -19.86 1.53
C PRO A 321 -11.16 -18.45 1.03
N LEU A 322 -12.46 -18.08 0.99
CA LEU A 322 -12.91 -16.75 0.57
C LEU A 322 -13.06 -15.82 1.76
N TRP A 323 -12.27 -14.76 1.75
CA TRP A 323 -12.32 -13.66 2.71
C TRP A 323 -12.84 -12.39 2.03
N ILE A 324 -13.24 -11.41 2.83
CA ILE A 324 -13.67 -10.10 2.34
C ILE A 324 -12.90 -8.97 3.04
N MET A 325 -12.77 -7.84 2.33
CA MET A 325 -12.40 -6.57 2.98
C MET A 325 -13.64 -5.91 3.55
N ALA A 326 -13.60 -5.53 4.83
CA ALA A 326 -14.60 -4.67 5.45
C ALA A 326 -14.13 -3.20 5.33
N GLU A 327 -14.53 -2.56 4.25
CA GLU A 327 -14.07 -1.23 3.84
C GLU A 327 -15.22 -0.24 3.63
N VAL A 328 -16.46 -0.71 3.66
CA VAL A 328 -17.66 0.11 3.44
C VAL A 328 -18.68 -0.05 4.56
N PRO A 329 -19.46 0.99 4.90
CA PRO A 329 -20.42 0.96 6.02
C PRO A 329 -21.49 -0.14 5.93
N SER A 330 -21.91 -0.50 4.72
CA SER A 330 -22.93 -1.53 4.46
C SER A 330 -22.57 -2.91 5.03
N ILE A 331 -21.29 -3.20 5.20
CA ILE A 331 -20.79 -4.48 5.71
C ILE A 331 -21.36 -4.79 7.10
N LEU A 332 -21.43 -3.79 7.99
CA LEU A 332 -21.98 -3.98 9.33
C LEU A 332 -23.39 -4.59 9.34
N LEU A 333 -24.22 -4.19 8.38
CA LEU A 333 -25.58 -4.68 8.26
C LEU A 333 -25.69 -6.04 7.60
N GLN A 334 -24.66 -6.46 6.86
CA GLN A 334 -24.71 -7.63 5.99
C GLN A 334 -23.82 -8.79 6.46
N LEU A 335 -23.00 -8.61 7.51
CA LEU A 335 -22.11 -9.66 8.00
C LEU A 335 -22.80 -11.00 8.22
N PRO A 336 -24.00 -11.10 8.85
CA PRO A 336 -24.69 -12.40 9.02
C PRO A 336 -25.04 -13.06 7.69
N ALA A 337 -25.51 -12.27 6.70
CA ALA A 337 -25.85 -12.76 5.37
C ALA A 337 -24.61 -13.18 4.58
N LEU A 338 -23.51 -12.45 4.72
CA LEU A 338 -22.21 -12.77 4.12
C LEU A 338 -21.62 -14.06 4.72
N ALA A 339 -21.67 -14.24 6.05
CA ALA A 339 -21.26 -15.46 6.70
C ALA A 339 -22.09 -16.66 6.21
N ALA A 340 -23.43 -16.51 6.16
CA ALA A 340 -24.31 -17.53 5.61
C ALA A 340 -24.06 -17.81 4.12
N ALA A 341 -23.56 -16.82 3.36
CA ALA A 341 -23.17 -16.99 1.97
C ALA A 341 -21.81 -17.69 1.81
N GLY A 342 -21.04 -17.91 2.89
CA GLY A 342 -19.79 -18.68 2.87
C GLY A 342 -18.52 -17.85 2.98
N VAL A 343 -18.59 -16.62 3.49
CA VAL A 343 -17.42 -15.85 3.90
C VAL A 343 -16.72 -16.59 5.04
N GLN A 344 -15.39 -16.74 4.95
CA GLN A 344 -14.58 -17.52 5.90
C GLN A 344 -13.66 -16.66 6.78
N GLY A 345 -13.62 -15.36 6.55
CA GLY A 345 -12.90 -14.40 7.38
C GLY A 345 -13.00 -12.98 6.84
N VAL A 346 -12.52 -12.03 7.62
CA VAL A 346 -12.67 -10.61 7.33
C VAL A 346 -11.33 -9.90 7.53
N VAL A 347 -10.97 -9.02 6.60
CA VAL A 347 -9.89 -8.05 6.77
C VAL A 347 -10.52 -6.66 6.88
N ILE A 348 -10.34 -5.99 8.00
CA ILE A 348 -10.85 -4.62 8.20
C ILE A 348 -9.87 -3.64 7.57
N GLY A 349 -10.35 -2.81 6.63
CA GLY A 349 -9.61 -1.72 5.99
C GLY A 349 -10.03 -0.35 6.57
N PRO A 350 -9.40 0.13 7.66
CA PRO A 350 -9.87 1.33 8.37
C PRO A 350 -9.79 2.59 7.52
N GLY A 351 -8.84 2.70 6.61
CA GLY A 351 -8.68 3.88 5.76
C GLY A 351 -9.91 4.16 4.88
N ASP A 352 -10.39 3.14 4.16
CA ASP A 352 -11.59 3.27 3.33
C ASP A 352 -12.85 3.38 4.17
N LEU A 353 -12.91 2.58 5.24
CA LEU A 353 -14.03 2.62 6.17
C LEU A 353 -14.20 4.01 6.78
N CYS A 354 -13.10 4.65 7.20
CA CYS A 354 -13.08 6.02 7.71
C CYS A 354 -13.56 7.02 6.64
N GLN A 355 -13.03 6.91 5.43
CA GLN A 355 -13.41 7.78 4.32
C GLN A 355 -14.91 7.76 4.05
N TYR A 356 -15.50 6.56 3.91
CA TYR A 356 -16.91 6.42 3.60
C TYR A 356 -17.83 6.72 4.78
N TRP A 357 -17.39 6.41 6.00
CA TRP A 357 -18.17 6.64 7.20
C TRP A 357 -18.26 8.13 7.57
N LEU A 358 -17.14 8.83 7.39
CA LEU A 358 -17.06 10.27 7.71
C LEU A 358 -17.31 11.19 6.50
N GLY A 359 -17.46 10.62 5.29
CA GLY A 359 -17.62 11.40 4.07
C GLY A 359 -16.38 12.23 3.70
N LEU A 360 -15.20 11.75 4.06
CA LEU A 360 -13.92 12.44 3.82
C LEU A 360 -13.28 11.97 2.51
N SER A 361 -12.54 12.87 1.87
CA SER A 361 -11.70 12.49 0.73
C SER A 361 -10.26 12.24 1.20
N ARG A 362 -9.63 11.15 0.75
CA ARG A 362 -8.20 10.87 0.99
C ARG A 362 -7.27 11.92 0.38
N GLU A 363 -7.74 12.62 -0.65
CA GLU A 363 -6.98 13.65 -1.35
C GLU A 363 -6.96 14.99 -0.61
N GLN A 364 -7.78 15.15 0.42
CA GLN A 364 -7.81 16.37 1.21
C GLN A 364 -6.64 16.41 2.18
N SER A 365 -5.75 17.37 1.99
CA SER A 365 -4.72 17.73 2.94
C SER A 365 -5.33 18.45 4.13
N GLY A 366 -5.06 17.98 5.34
CA GLY A 366 -5.54 18.63 6.56
C GLY A 366 -5.05 17.89 7.81
N PRO A 367 -5.20 18.51 9.01
CA PRO A 367 -4.76 17.91 10.27
C PRO A 367 -5.58 16.68 10.69
N LEU A 368 -6.51 16.24 9.85
CA LEU A 368 -7.46 15.20 10.14
C LEU A 368 -6.94 13.84 9.64
N THR A 369 -5.99 13.27 10.36
CA THR A 369 -5.62 11.85 10.22
C THR A 369 -6.61 11.03 11.03
N TYR A 370 -7.73 10.65 10.40
CA TYR A 370 -8.84 10.01 11.11
C TYR A 370 -8.82 8.48 11.08
N GLU A 371 -7.73 7.83 10.77
CA GLU A 371 -7.76 6.38 10.64
C GLU A 371 -8.13 5.69 11.97
N LEU A 372 -7.16 5.19 12.70
CA LEU A 372 -7.41 4.40 13.92
C LEU A 372 -7.58 5.27 15.17
N ASP A 373 -7.17 6.53 15.13
CA ASP A 373 -7.23 7.44 16.29
C ASP A 373 -8.61 8.07 16.51
N HIS A 374 -9.48 8.05 15.48
CA HIS A 374 -10.78 8.68 15.58
C HIS A 374 -11.77 7.81 16.39
N PRO A 375 -12.44 8.36 17.44
CA PRO A 375 -13.32 7.58 18.32
C PRO A 375 -14.47 6.87 17.59
N LEU A 376 -15.04 7.50 16.54
CA LEU A 376 -16.09 6.87 15.74
C LEU A 376 -15.56 5.66 14.95
N VAL A 377 -14.35 5.74 14.39
CA VAL A 377 -13.72 4.64 13.67
C VAL A 377 -13.45 3.49 14.63
N HIS A 378 -12.95 3.80 15.84
CA HIS A 378 -12.81 2.82 16.92
C HIS A 378 -14.13 2.08 17.22
N GLN A 379 -15.24 2.83 17.40
CA GLN A 379 -16.55 2.23 17.68
C GLN A 379 -17.01 1.29 16.55
N VAL A 380 -16.81 1.70 15.30
CA VAL A 380 -17.18 0.90 14.12
C VAL A 380 -16.35 -0.40 14.05
N ILE A 381 -15.04 -0.29 14.29
CA ILE A 381 -14.16 -1.47 14.33
C ILE A 381 -14.57 -2.42 15.46
N LEU A 382 -14.86 -1.90 16.65
CA LEU A 382 -15.36 -2.72 17.76
C LEU A 382 -16.67 -3.44 17.43
N GLN A 383 -17.58 -2.76 16.75
CA GLN A 383 -18.85 -3.37 16.35
C GLN A 383 -18.61 -4.48 15.31
N LEU A 384 -17.72 -4.25 14.33
CA LEU A 384 -17.30 -5.28 13.36
C LEU A 384 -16.70 -6.49 14.07
N LEU A 385 -15.76 -6.28 14.99
CA LEU A 385 -15.08 -7.37 15.73
C LEU A 385 -16.05 -8.20 16.56
N ARG A 386 -16.99 -7.56 17.29
CA ARG A 386 -18.01 -8.27 18.07
C ARG A 386 -18.91 -9.11 17.18
N GLU A 387 -19.29 -8.58 16.02
CA GLU A 387 -20.15 -9.31 15.10
C GLU A 387 -19.40 -10.46 14.42
N THR A 388 -18.16 -10.26 13.97
CA THR A 388 -17.35 -11.35 13.41
C THR A 388 -17.02 -12.42 14.45
N GLN A 389 -16.77 -12.04 15.70
CA GLN A 389 -16.59 -12.99 16.80
C GLN A 389 -17.84 -13.84 17.03
N ARG A 390 -19.03 -13.20 17.05
CA ARG A 390 -20.33 -13.90 17.17
C ARG A 390 -20.54 -14.89 16.04
N LEU A 391 -20.11 -14.55 14.82
CA LEU A 391 -20.19 -15.37 13.63
C LEU A 391 -19.03 -16.37 13.49
N LYS A 392 -18.06 -16.37 14.42
CA LYS A 392 -16.84 -17.19 14.40
C LYS A 392 -15.98 -16.97 13.17
N LEU A 393 -15.94 -15.75 12.65
CA LEU A 393 -15.10 -15.35 11.54
C LEU A 393 -13.77 -14.76 12.06
N PRO A 394 -12.62 -15.35 11.74
CA PRO A 394 -11.34 -14.76 12.06
C PRO A 394 -11.21 -13.40 11.38
N THR A 395 -10.66 -12.41 12.11
CA THR A 395 -10.64 -11.03 11.65
C THR A 395 -9.24 -10.44 11.77
N ILE A 396 -8.73 -9.89 10.68
CA ILE A 396 -7.46 -9.17 10.62
C ILE A 396 -7.76 -7.66 10.54
N LEU A 397 -7.06 -6.86 11.34
CA LEU A 397 -7.09 -5.40 11.24
C LEU A 397 -5.88 -4.91 10.43
N SER A 398 -6.10 -4.14 9.38
CA SER A 398 -5.03 -3.51 8.62
C SER A 398 -4.64 -2.17 9.25
N SER A 399 -3.37 -2.00 9.61
CA SER A 399 -2.80 -0.74 10.11
C SER A 399 -1.55 -0.40 9.29
N HIS A 400 -1.60 0.64 8.48
CA HIS A 400 -0.45 1.01 7.63
C HIS A 400 0.79 1.34 8.44
N SER A 401 0.65 2.19 9.44
CA SER A 401 1.76 2.65 10.30
C SER A 401 2.11 1.70 11.45
N GLY A 402 1.34 0.64 11.64
CA GLY A 402 1.44 -0.20 12.83
C GLY A 402 1.02 0.51 14.13
N HIS A 403 0.59 1.77 14.05
CA HIS A 403 0.09 2.51 15.20
C HIS A 403 -1.37 2.15 15.47
N ILE A 404 -1.64 1.74 16.70
CA ILE A 404 -2.99 1.54 17.24
C ILE A 404 -2.95 2.11 18.67
N PRO A 405 -3.84 3.03 19.04
CA PRO A 405 -3.91 3.54 20.40
C PRO A 405 -4.05 2.38 21.42
N GLN A 406 -3.26 2.41 22.49
CA GLN A 406 -3.15 1.29 23.42
C GLN A 406 -4.52 0.86 24.00
N ASN A 407 -5.32 1.83 24.45
CA ASN A 407 -6.66 1.59 24.96
C ASN A 407 -7.60 0.96 23.92
N TYR A 408 -7.45 1.29 22.64
CA TYR A 408 -8.24 0.71 21.55
C TYR A 408 -7.78 -0.72 21.24
N LEU A 409 -6.47 -0.96 21.27
CA LEU A 409 -5.91 -2.30 21.06
C LEU A 409 -6.45 -3.31 22.08
N GLU A 410 -6.48 -2.93 23.36
CA GLU A 410 -7.06 -3.78 24.42
C GLU A 410 -8.53 -4.11 24.16
N ASP A 411 -9.32 -3.12 23.76
CA ASP A 411 -10.72 -3.32 23.40
C ASP A 411 -10.88 -4.26 22.20
N TYR A 412 -10.04 -4.11 21.18
CA TYR A 412 -10.05 -4.98 20.00
C TYR A 412 -9.70 -6.43 20.33
N LEU A 413 -8.72 -6.64 21.20
CA LEU A 413 -8.35 -7.99 21.66
C LEU A 413 -9.50 -8.65 22.43
N ARG A 414 -10.15 -7.91 23.36
CA ARG A 414 -11.34 -8.41 24.09
C ARG A 414 -12.52 -8.70 23.14
N ALA A 415 -12.63 -7.96 22.03
CA ALA A 415 -13.64 -8.15 21.00
C ALA A 415 -13.31 -9.25 19.98
N GLY A 416 -12.21 -10.00 20.17
CA GLY A 416 -11.86 -11.15 19.35
C GLY A 416 -11.01 -10.85 18.11
N LEU A 417 -10.23 -9.77 18.12
CA LEU A 417 -9.24 -9.51 17.07
C LEU A 417 -8.27 -10.70 16.97
N TRP A 418 -8.21 -11.31 15.78
CA TRP A 418 -7.36 -12.48 15.52
C TRP A 418 -5.96 -12.12 15.05
N GLY A 419 -5.85 -11.06 14.26
CA GLY A 419 -4.56 -10.64 13.73
C GLY A 419 -4.51 -9.16 13.33
N ILE A 420 -3.29 -8.65 13.21
CA ILE A 420 -3.01 -7.30 12.69
C ILE A 420 -2.05 -7.45 11.52
N THR A 421 -2.30 -6.74 10.42
CA THR A 421 -1.36 -6.63 9.30
C THR A 421 -0.85 -5.21 9.17
N THR A 422 0.47 -5.07 9.02
CA THR A 422 1.14 -3.76 8.88
C THR A 422 2.28 -3.83 7.87
N GLU A 423 2.73 -2.67 7.41
CA GLU A 423 3.90 -2.58 6.53
C GLU A 423 5.17 -3.08 7.24
N LEU A 424 6.10 -3.64 6.48
CA LEU A 424 7.30 -4.32 7.01
C LEU A 424 8.13 -3.47 7.98
N PRO A 425 8.40 -2.18 7.72
CA PRO A 425 9.18 -1.35 8.64
C PRO A 425 8.57 -1.22 10.03
N HIS A 426 7.26 -1.37 10.15
CA HIS A 426 6.52 -1.17 11.39
C HIS A 426 6.30 -2.45 12.22
N LEU A 427 6.61 -3.64 11.68
CA LEU A 427 6.38 -4.92 12.35
C LEU A 427 7.08 -5.04 13.70
N LYS A 428 8.34 -4.65 13.78
CA LYS A 428 9.13 -4.70 15.02
C LYS A 428 8.54 -3.79 16.09
N ASN A 429 8.24 -2.56 15.74
CA ASN A 429 7.64 -1.59 16.66
C ASN A 429 6.27 -2.04 17.15
N LEU A 430 5.42 -2.55 16.26
CA LEU A 430 4.11 -3.07 16.62
C LEU A 430 4.22 -4.23 17.65
N ARG A 431 5.12 -5.19 17.41
CA ARG A 431 5.36 -6.29 18.37
C ARG A 431 5.80 -5.79 19.73
N GLN A 432 6.70 -4.81 19.77
CA GLN A 432 7.17 -4.21 21.04
C GLN A 432 6.03 -3.50 21.77
N THR A 433 5.24 -2.70 21.06
CA THR A 433 4.08 -1.99 21.65
C THR A 433 3.07 -2.98 22.26
N ILE A 434 2.73 -4.06 21.55
CA ILE A 434 1.81 -5.07 22.04
C ILE A 434 2.37 -5.77 23.29
N ALA A 435 3.66 -6.15 23.27
CA ALA A 435 4.29 -6.80 24.42
C ALA A 435 4.31 -5.88 25.65
N GLN A 436 4.61 -4.59 25.49
CA GLN A 436 4.63 -3.60 26.58
C GLN A 436 3.22 -3.35 27.16
N SER A 437 2.22 -3.25 26.31
CA SER A 437 0.82 -3.02 26.74
C SER A 437 0.30 -4.14 27.63
N TRP A 438 0.76 -5.36 27.42
CA TRP A 438 0.29 -6.53 28.18
C TRP A 438 0.97 -6.67 29.56
N HIS A 439 2.19 -6.18 29.70
CA HIS A 439 2.90 -6.22 31.00
C HIS A 439 2.44 -5.10 31.94
N ALA A 440 1.69 -4.12 31.47
CA ALA A 440 1.19 -2.99 32.25
C ALA A 440 -0.26 -3.19 32.76
N SER A 441 -0.95 -4.24 32.30
CA SER A 441 -2.32 -4.64 32.71
C SER A 441 -2.29 -5.89 33.59
#